data_5ad5462aa9a1842ce457a7acc035b76a
#
_entry.id   5ad5462aa9a1842ce457a7acc035b76a
#
_cell.length_a   1.000
_cell.length_b   1.000
_cell.length_c   1.000
_cell.angle_alpha   90.00
_cell.angle_beta   90.00
_cell.angle_gamma   90.00
#
_symmetry.space_group_name_H-M   'P 1'
#
loop_
_entity.id
_entity.type
_entity.pdbx_description
1 polymer ?
#
loop_
_entity_poly.entity_id
_entity_poly.type
_entity_poly.pdbx_seq_one_letter_code
_entity_poly.pdbx_strand_id
1 'polypeptide(L)'
;MKPTLKEGGSYIMENTQSSDAKNTCIIFSLKNDCGSGALAKSLKIFNDKNVNLLHIESRSSPRKPGYEFLVECDSTTGNLGEAIEEIKLISIYFSVISRDYKDNTTAVPWFPSRIRELDRFANQILSYGAELDSDHPGFTDLKYRERRKYFADIAFNYKHGEKLPYVEYTEEETKTWGIVFRNLTKLYKTHACREHNHVFPLLIDNCAYREDNIPQLEDVSNFLKDCTGFTLRPVAGLLSSRDFLAGLAFRVFHSTQYIRHPSRPLYTPEPDVCHELLGHAPLFADPAFAQFSQEIGLASLGAPDDYIERLATCFWFTVEYGLCRQDGEIKAYGAGLLSSFGELEYCLSDKPELREFEPSKTGEQKYPITEYQPVYFVSDSFECAKEKMIKYANTIPRPFGVRYNPYTQSIEVLDSKPQIENLMHNLSMEFQVLHNAFKVLAPRK
;
A
#
# COMPACT_ATOMS: atom_id res chain seq x y z
N MET A 1 -17.48 -22.62 -3.40
CA MET A 1 -16.77 -22.19 -4.64
C MET A 1 -15.30 -22.14 -4.34
N LYS A 2 -14.43 -22.65 -5.21
CA LYS A 2 -12.98 -22.51 -4.99
C LYS A 2 -12.61 -21.05 -5.18
N PRO A 3 -11.77 -20.45 -4.31
CA PRO A 3 -11.17 -19.15 -4.59
C PRO A 3 -10.30 -19.31 -5.84
N THR A 4 -10.69 -18.68 -6.93
CA THR A 4 -9.87 -18.57 -8.13
C THR A 4 -8.96 -17.36 -7.94
N LEU A 5 -7.63 -17.59 -7.94
CA LEU A 5 -6.65 -16.54 -8.13
C LEU A 5 -6.97 -15.84 -9.45
N LYS A 6 -7.27 -14.56 -9.41
CA LYS A 6 -7.20 -13.72 -10.60
C LYS A 6 -5.77 -13.28 -10.81
N GLU A 7 -5.34 -13.35 -12.05
CA GLU A 7 -4.03 -12.91 -12.54
C GLU A 7 -3.70 -11.52 -11.98
N GLY A 8 -2.57 -11.42 -11.29
CA GLY A 8 -2.10 -10.16 -10.71
C GLY A 8 -1.92 -10.14 -9.18
N GLY A 9 -1.96 -11.29 -8.50
CA GLY A 9 -1.52 -11.39 -7.08
C GLY A 9 -2.38 -10.68 -6.03
N SER A 10 -3.54 -10.13 -6.41
CA SER A 10 -4.52 -9.56 -5.48
C SER A 10 -5.64 -10.56 -5.22
N TYR A 11 -5.76 -11.07 -3.99
CA TYR A 11 -6.96 -11.75 -3.54
C TYR A 11 -8.10 -10.74 -3.40
N ILE A 12 -8.75 -10.41 -4.51
CA ILE A 12 -10.07 -9.80 -4.49
C ILE A 12 -11.05 -10.96 -4.37
N MET A 13 -11.68 -11.11 -3.21
CA MET A 13 -12.86 -11.96 -3.13
C MET A 13 -13.89 -11.39 -4.09
N GLU A 14 -14.25 -12.16 -5.13
CA GLU A 14 -15.34 -11.76 -6.06
C GLU A 14 -16.59 -11.48 -5.24
N ASN A 15 -17.07 -10.25 -5.31
CA ASN A 15 -18.45 -9.94 -4.99
C ASN A 15 -19.34 -10.62 -6.01
N THR A 16 -19.64 -11.91 -5.78
CA THR A 16 -20.90 -12.44 -6.30
C THR A 16 -21.98 -11.70 -5.54
N GLN A 17 -22.70 -10.83 -6.24
CA GLN A 17 -23.98 -10.32 -5.79
C GLN A 17 -24.90 -11.52 -5.48
N SER A 18 -24.87 -11.96 -4.24
CA SER A 18 -25.97 -12.60 -3.55
C SER A 18 -26.00 -11.94 -2.18
N SER A 19 -26.92 -11.01 -2.00
CA SER A 19 -27.43 -10.64 -0.71
C SER A 19 -27.60 -11.92 0.13
N ASP A 20 -27.00 -11.96 1.34
CA ASP A 20 -27.25 -12.88 2.46
C ASP A 20 -26.18 -13.92 2.84
N ALA A 21 -24.97 -13.91 2.35
CA ALA A 21 -23.94 -14.80 2.90
C ALA A 21 -23.17 -14.11 4.04
N LYS A 22 -23.60 -14.35 5.27
CA LYS A 22 -22.91 -13.92 6.51
C LYS A 22 -21.80 -14.91 6.84
N ASN A 23 -20.62 -14.79 6.23
CA ASN A 23 -19.48 -15.65 6.51
C ASN A 23 -18.44 -14.93 7.37
N THR A 24 -17.94 -15.59 8.40
CA THR A 24 -16.87 -15.08 9.25
C THR A 24 -15.59 -15.89 9.02
N CYS A 25 -14.50 -15.23 8.67
CA CYS A 25 -13.18 -15.84 8.54
C CYS A 25 -12.33 -15.60 9.78
N ILE A 26 -11.73 -16.66 10.31
CA ILE A 26 -10.90 -16.65 11.52
C ILE A 26 -9.53 -17.24 11.19
N ILE A 27 -8.46 -16.56 11.57
CA ILE A 27 -7.11 -17.16 11.57
C ILE A 27 -6.65 -17.37 13.01
N PHE A 28 -6.12 -18.54 13.31
CA PHE A 28 -5.54 -18.82 14.61
C PHE A 28 -4.37 -19.81 14.53
N SER A 29 -3.43 -19.67 15.49
CA SER A 29 -2.35 -20.63 15.74
C SER A 29 -2.50 -21.19 17.13
N LEU A 30 -2.38 -22.50 17.27
CA LEU A 30 -2.59 -23.20 18.55
C LEU A 30 -1.31 -23.22 19.40
N LYS A 31 -1.49 -23.31 20.71
CA LYS A 31 -0.39 -23.48 21.67
C LYS A 31 0.30 -24.83 21.47
N ASN A 32 1.64 -24.86 21.58
CA ASN A 32 2.43 -26.09 21.37
C ASN A 32 2.12 -27.20 22.37
N ASP A 33 1.56 -26.89 23.52
CA ASP A 33 1.14 -27.84 24.56
C ASP A 33 -0.17 -28.59 24.24
N CYS A 34 -0.85 -28.20 23.16
CA CYS A 34 -2.07 -28.88 22.73
C CYS A 34 -1.86 -30.27 22.10
N GLY A 35 -0.62 -30.66 21.80
CA GLY A 35 -0.23 -32.00 21.32
C GLY A 35 -0.80 -32.40 19.96
N SER A 36 -0.60 -33.67 19.57
CA SER A 36 -1.21 -34.26 18.37
C SER A 36 -2.73 -34.27 18.55
N GLY A 37 -3.48 -33.55 17.71
CA GLY A 37 -4.94 -33.41 17.82
C GLY A 37 -5.41 -31.98 18.19
N ALA A 38 -4.50 -31.01 18.23
CA ALA A 38 -4.83 -29.61 18.51
C ALA A 38 -5.90 -29.09 17.54
N LEU A 39 -5.81 -29.38 16.26
CA LEU A 39 -6.83 -29.03 15.26
C LEU A 39 -8.16 -29.73 15.55
N ALA A 40 -8.15 -31.02 15.92
CA ALA A 40 -9.36 -31.74 16.25
C ALA A 40 -10.10 -31.14 17.47
N LYS A 41 -9.35 -30.67 18.47
CA LYS A 41 -9.92 -29.93 19.63
C LYS A 41 -10.56 -28.62 19.19
N SER A 42 -9.92 -27.88 18.30
CA SER A 42 -10.47 -26.62 17.75
C SER A 42 -11.76 -26.87 16.96
N LEU A 43 -11.75 -27.88 16.09
CA LEU A 43 -12.94 -28.26 15.32
C LEU A 43 -14.08 -28.73 16.21
N LYS A 44 -13.76 -29.40 17.33
CA LYS A 44 -14.76 -29.82 18.31
C LYS A 44 -15.43 -28.60 18.96
N ILE A 45 -14.72 -27.53 19.27
CA ILE A 45 -15.32 -26.30 19.81
C ILE A 45 -16.38 -25.76 18.86
N PHE A 46 -16.09 -25.66 17.56
CA PHE A 46 -17.08 -25.21 16.57
C PHE A 46 -18.28 -26.15 16.50
N ASN A 47 -18.04 -27.46 16.53
CA ASN A 47 -19.12 -28.46 16.53
C ASN A 47 -19.98 -28.37 17.80
N ASP A 48 -19.38 -28.26 18.98
CA ASP A 48 -20.08 -28.18 20.25
C ASP A 48 -20.95 -26.90 20.38
N LYS A 49 -20.56 -25.84 19.65
CA LYS A 49 -21.33 -24.58 19.56
C LYS A 49 -22.26 -24.53 18.34
N ASN A 50 -22.40 -25.65 17.60
CA ASN A 50 -23.22 -25.77 16.38
C ASN A 50 -22.87 -24.74 15.28
N VAL A 51 -21.60 -24.31 15.18
CA VAL A 51 -21.13 -23.42 14.13
C VAL A 51 -20.76 -24.22 12.89
N ASN A 52 -21.40 -23.95 11.76
CA ASN A 52 -21.07 -24.59 10.51
C ASN A 52 -19.80 -24.00 9.89
N LEU A 53 -18.86 -24.88 9.49
CA LEU A 53 -17.59 -24.50 8.85
C LEU A 53 -17.71 -24.69 7.34
N LEU A 54 -17.44 -23.63 6.60
CA LEU A 54 -17.56 -23.59 5.14
C LEU A 54 -16.22 -23.90 4.45
N HIS A 55 -15.10 -23.47 5.06
CA HIS A 55 -13.75 -23.70 4.55
C HIS A 55 -12.77 -23.85 5.71
N ILE A 56 -11.77 -24.71 5.53
CA ILE A 56 -10.66 -24.90 6.47
C ILE A 56 -9.39 -25.05 5.67
N GLU A 57 -8.38 -24.24 6.01
CA GLU A 57 -7.04 -24.30 5.42
C GLU A 57 -6.00 -24.34 6.53
N SER A 58 -4.95 -25.13 6.35
CA SER A 58 -3.79 -25.14 7.23
C SER A 58 -2.54 -24.76 6.45
N ARG A 59 -1.73 -23.88 7.00
CA ARG A 59 -0.47 -23.45 6.41
C ARG A 59 0.63 -23.38 7.48
N SER A 60 1.89 -23.42 7.06
CA SER A 60 3.01 -23.16 7.96
C SER A 60 2.92 -21.72 8.48
N SER A 61 3.04 -21.55 9.80
CA SER A 61 3.01 -20.21 10.38
C SER A 61 4.30 -19.45 10.04
N PRO A 62 4.20 -18.23 9.45
CA PRO A 62 5.36 -17.38 9.23
C PRO A 62 5.92 -16.78 10.53
N ARG A 63 5.18 -16.86 11.64
CA ARG A 63 5.50 -16.18 12.91
C ARG A 63 6.27 -17.03 13.89
N LYS A 64 6.05 -18.36 13.89
CA LYS A 64 6.71 -19.34 14.79
C LYS A 64 6.68 -20.74 14.15
N PRO A 65 7.56 -21.68 14.55
CA PRO A 65 7.42 -23.06 14.13
C PRO A 65 6.05 -23.63 14.52
N GLY A 66 5.28 -24.08 13.53
CA GLY A 66 3.92 -24.59 13.73
C GLY A 66 3.00 -24.26 12.54
N TYR A 67 1.71 -24.46 12.76
CA TYR A 67 0.68 -24.25 11.75
C TYR A 67 -0.26 -23.11 12.15
N GLU A 68 -0.71 -22.34 11.16
CA GLU A 68 -1.86 -21.46 11.24
C GLU A 68 -3.04 -22.10 10.53
N PHE A 69 -4.22 -21.89 11.10
CA PHE A 69 -5.48 -22.39 10.56
C PHE A 69 -6.34 -21.20 10.15
N LEU A 70 -6.76 -21.19 8.90
CA LEU A 70 -7.80 -20.32 8.38
C LEU A 70 -9.10 -21.10 8.39
N VAL A 71 -10.13 -20.57 9.02
CA VAL A 71 -11.45 -21.21 9.09
C VAL A 71 -12.50 -20.19 8.68
N GLU A 72 -13.32 -20.54 7.70
CA GLU A 72 -14.49 -19.76 7.30
C GLU A 72 -15.74 -20.40 7.89
N CYS A 73 -16.50 -19.62 8.66
CA CYS A 73 -17.68 -20.03 9.38
C CYS A 73 -18.92 -19.37 8.82
N ASP A 74 -20.04 -20.09 8.83
CA ASP A 74 -21.35 -19.51 8.61
C ASP A 74 -21.83 -18.82 9.90
N SER A 75 -21.83 -17.48 9.91
CA SER A 75 -22.19 -16.66 11.09
C SER A 75 -23.69 -16.75 11.46
N THR A 76 -24.49 -17.37 10.62
CA THR A 76 -25.94 -17.57 10.89
C THR A 76 -26.22 -18.83 11.68
N THR A 77 -25.22 -19.71 11.87
CA THR A 77 -25.35 -20.99 12.54
C THR A 77 -24.69 -20.95 13.93
N GLY A 78 -25.33 -21.59 14.91
CA GLY A 78 -24.80 -21.79 16.25
C GLY A 78 -24.45 -20.50 17.05
N ASN A 79 -23.56 -20.66 18.02
CA ASN A 79 -23.06 -19.55 18.81
C ASN A 79 -21.59 -19.27 18.47
N LEU A 80 -21.35 -18.55 17.38
CA LEU A 80 -20.02 -18.20 16.88
C LEU A 80 -19.24 -17.38 17.93
N GLY A 81 -19.89 -16.48 18.67
CA GLY A 81 -19.24 -15.65 19.68
C GLY A 81 -18.60 -16.49 20.80
N GLU A 82 -19.31 -17.48 21.34
CA GLU A 82 -18.76 -18.41 22.35
C GLU A 82 -17.63 -19.28 21.76
N ALA A 83 -17.78 -19.76 20.51
CA ALA A 83 -16.73 -20.52 19.84
C ALA A 83 -15.44 -19.71 19.71
N ILE A 84 -15.55 -18.43 19.32
CA ILE A 84 -14.42 -17.52 19.22
C ILE A 84 -13.70 -17.35 20.56
N GLU A 85 -14.43 -17.12 21.66
CA GLU A 85 -13.82 -16.94 22.97
C GLU A 85 -13.09 -18.22 23.44
N GLU A 86 -13.66 -19.40 23.21
CA GLU A 86 -13.00 -20.66 23.54
C GLU A 86 -11.75 -20.93 22.67
N ILE A 87 -11.78 -20.61 21.36
CA ILE A 87 -10.61 -20.73 20.46
C ILE A 87 -9.49 -19.77 20.88
N LYS A 88 -9.81 -18.54 21.29
CA LYS A 88 -8.82 -17.59 21.82
C LYS A 88 -8.05 -18.16 23.01
N LEU A 89 -8.71 -18.88 23.92
CA LEU A 89 -8.06 -19.45 25.11
C LEU A 89 -6.98 -20.49 24.79
N ILE A 90 -7.15 -21.25 23.70
CA ILE A 90 -6.21 -22.31 23.27
C ILE A 90 -5.22 -21.83 22.21
N SER A 91 -5.35 -20.57 21.73
CA SER A 91 -4.53 -19.99 20.69
C SER A 91 -3.37 -19.18 21.26
N ILE A 92 -2.22 -19.18 20.56
CA ILE A 92 -1.11 -18.22 20.76
C ILE A 92 -1.25 -17.00 19.86
N TYR A 93 -2.00 -17.15 18.78
CA TYR A 93 -2.39 -16.10 17.87
C TYR A 93 -3.83 -16.33 17.45
N PHE A 94 -4.59 -15.25 17.36
CA PHE A 94 -5.98 -15.26 16.95
C PHE A 94 -6.33 -13.94 16.27
N SER A 95 -7.00 -14.02 15.11
CA SER A 95 -7.52 -12.86 14.39
C SER A 95 -8.83 -13.23 13.70
N VAL A 96 -9.81 -12.34 13.74
CA VAL A 96 -11.04 -12.43 12.93
C VAL A 96 -10.86 -11.52 11.73
N ILE A 97 -11.03 -12.07 10.53
CA ILE A 97 -10.78 -11.35 9.26
C ILE A 97 -12.10 -10.91 8.61
N SER A 98 -13.24 -11.30 9.15
CA SER A 98 -14.50 -11.15 8.44
C SER A 98 -15.14 -9.77 8.54
N ARG A 99 -15.91 -9.45 7.50
CA ARG A 99 -16.69 -8.23 7.31
C ARG A 99 -17.91 -8.11 8.24
N ASP A 100 -18.36 -9.18 8.90
CA ASP A 100 -19.68 -9.24 9.55
C ASP A 100 -19.67 -9.49 11.05
N TYR A 101 -18.52 -9.55 11.72
CA TYR A 101 -18.48 -9.52 13.18
C TYR A 101 -18.80 -8.10 13.66
N LYS A 102 -20.07 -7.77 13.70
CA LYS A 102 -20.59 -6.65 14.49
C LYS A 102 -20.42 -7.01 15.96
N ASP A 103 -19.25 -6.76 16.50
CA ASP A 103 -19.15 -6.43 17.90
C ASP A 103 -20.09 -5.23 18.11
N ASN A 104 -21.07 -5.31 19.02
CA ASN A 104 -22.06 -4.26 19.30
C ASN A 104 -21.46 -3.01 19.94
N THR A 105 -20.14 -2.86 19.86
CA THR A 105 -19.43 -1.61 20.03
C THR A 105 -19.16 -1.06 18.65
N THR A 106 -19.40 0.20 18.44
CA THR A 106 -18.96 1.02 17.30
C THR A 106 -17.42 1.08 17.26
N ALA A 107 -16.77 -0.08 17.22
CA ALA A 107 -15.33 -0.17 17.29
C ALA A 107 -14.75 0.26 15.96
N VAL A 108 -14.13 1.43 15.96
CA VAL A 108 -13.29 1.93 14.87
C VAL A 108 -12.22 0.87 14.57
N PRO A 109 -12.01 0.47 13.30
CA PRO A 109 -10.94 -0.43 12.95
C PRO A 109 -9.59 0.08 13.48
N TRP A 110 -8.80 -0.81 14.07
CA TRP A 110 -7.49 -0.43 14.61
C TRP A 110 -6.59 0.13 13.49
N PHE A 111 -5.82 1.15 13.81
CA PHE A 111 -4.81 1.73 12.94
C PHE A 111 -3.56 2.13 13.76
N PRO A 112 -2.38 2.21 13.13
CA PRO A 112 -1.16 2.61 13.82
C PRO A 112 -1.23 4.08 14.25
N SER A 113 -0.83 4.38 15.48
CA SER A 113 -0.70 5.74 16.01
C SER A 113 0.74 6.25 15.97
N ARG A 114 1.72 5.37 15.83
CA ARG A 114 3.15 5.69 15.75
C ARG A 114 3.80 4.94 14.60
N ILE A 115 4.77 5.56 13.93
CA ILE A 115 5.45 4.98 12.77
C ILE A 115 6.04 3.60 13.04
N ARG A 116 6.61 3.34 14.23
CA ARG A 116 7.14 2.02 14.60
C ARG A 116 6.08 0.92 14.70
N GLU A 117 4.79 1.27 14.79
CA GLU A 117 3.71 0.29 14.83
C GLU A 117 3.45 -0.31 13.44
N LEU A 118 4.01 0.29 12.37
CA LEU A 118 4.05 -0.30 11.04
C LEU A 118 4.78 -1.66 11.03
N ASP A 119 5.69 -1.91 11.99
CA ASP A 119 6.36 -3.21 12.13
C ASP A 119 5.40 -4.36 12.44
N ARG A 120 4.20 -4.07 12.98
CA ARG A 120 3.23 -5.10 13.37
C ARG A 120 2.61 -5.80 12.17
N PHE A 121 2.37 -5.07 11.08
CA PHE A 121 1.72 -5.61 9.89
C PHE A 121 2.61 -5.65 8.65
N ALA A 122 3.79 -5.03 8.66
CA ALA A 122 4.74 -5.16 7.56
C ALA A 122 5.08 -6.63 7.21
N ASN A 123 4.86 -7.54 8.15
CA ASN A 123 5.02 -8.98 7.99
C ASN A 123 3.68 -9.75 7.87
N GLN A 124 2.53 -9.04 7.83
CA GLN A 124 1.21 -9.63 7.59
C GLN A 124 0.90 -9.56 6.09
N ILE A 125 1.73 -10.21 5.29
CA ILE A 125 1.60 -10.23 3.83
C ILE A 125 0.50 -11.19 3.39
N LEU A 126 -0.26 -10.78 2.39
CA LEU A 126 -1.33 -11.59 1.76
C LEU A 126 -0.74 -12.69 0.88
N SER A 127 0.36 -12.39 0.18
CA SER A 127 1.14 -13.37 -0.58
C SER A 127 2.62 -13.15 -0.33
N TYR A 128 3.38 -14.25 -0.22
CA TYR A 128 4.83 -14.18 -0.06
C TYR A 128 5.46 -13.84 -1.41
N GLY A 129 6.33 -12.84 -1.47
CA GLY A 129 6.98 -12.42 -2.72
C GLY A 129 7.86 -13.50 -3.39
N ALA A 130 8.07 -14.65 -2.74
CA ALA A 130 8.70 -15.84 -3.31
C ALA A 130 7.68 -16.82 -3.94
N GLU A 131 6.39 -16.64 -3.71
CA GLU A 131 5.31 -17.42 -4.33
C GLU A 131 4.95 -16.75 -5.64
N LEU A 132 5.24 -17.42 -6.76
CA LEU A 132 4.98 -16.93 -8.11
C LEU A 132 3.81 -17.70 -8.70
N ASP A 133 2.95 -17.01 -9.45
CA ASP A 133 1.89 -17.65 -10.22
C ASP A 133 2.46 -18.51 -11.35
N SER A 134 1.71 -19.52 -11.78
CA SER A 134 2.16 -20.51 -12.77
C SER A 134 2.49 -19.93 -14.14
N ASP A 135 1.96 -18.76 -14.46
CA ASP A 135 2.18 -18.01 -15.70
C ASP A 135 3.29 -16.94 -15.56
N HIS A 136 3.83 -16.74 -14.35
CA HIS A 136 4.92 -15.82 -14.13
C HIS A 136 6.20 -16.30 -14.85
N PRO A 137 6.93 -15.41 -15.57
CA PRO A 137 8.14 -15.78 -16.33
C PRO A 137 9.22 -16.52 -15.52
N GLY A 138 9.32 -16.27 -14.24
CA GLY A 138 10.28 -16.89 -13.31
C GLY A 138 9.71 -18.11 -12.57
N PHE A 139 8.49 -18.58 -12.84
CA PHE A 139 7.86 -19.66 -12.08
C PHE A 139 8.70 -20.94 -12.03
N THR A 140 9.28 -21.34 -13.14
CA THR A 140 10.11 -22.55 -13.26
C THR A 140 11.60 -22.31 -12.98
N ASP A 141 12.02 -21.05 -12.81
CA ASP A 141 13.42 -20.70 -12.53
C ASP A 141 13.70 -20.75 -11.04
N LEU A 142 14.36 -21.84 -10.61
CA LEU A 142 14.70 -22.06 -9.19
C LEU A 142 15.66 -20.99 -8.66
N LYS A 143 16.64 -20.52 -9.46
CA LYS A 143 17.59 -19.49 -9.05
C LYS A 143 16.89 -18.17 -8.81
N TYR A 144 15.97 -17.80 -9.70
CA TYR A 144 15.16 -16.61 -9.56
C TYR A 144 14.26 -16.70 -8.30
N ARG A 145 13.64 -17.83 -8.03
CA ARG A 145 12.81 -18.05 -6.83
C ARG A 145 13.62 -17.98 -5.53
N GLU A 146 14.82 -18.56 -5.50
CA GLU A 146 15.73 -18.42 -4.35
C GLU A 146 16.13 -16.96 -4.13
N ARG A 147 16.37 -16.22 -5.21
CA ARG A 147 16.68 -14.78 -5.13
C ARG A 147 15.49 -13.97 -4.59
N ARG A 148 14.27 -14.29 -5.02
CA ARG A 148 13.04 -13.68 -4.47
C ARG A 148 12.89 -13.94 -2.99
N LYS A 149 13.18 -15.16 -2.55
CA LYS A 149 13.17 -15.51 -1.12
C LYS A 149 14.20 -14.69 -0.33
N TYR A 150 15.40 -14.51 -0.85
CA TYR A 150 16.43 -13.68 -0.22
C TYR A 150 15.91 -12.24 0.05
N PHE A 151 15.28 -11.62 -0.93
CA PHE A 151 14.69 -10.29 -0.75
C PHE A 151 13.53 -10.28 0.27
N ALA A 152 12.69 -11.28 0.25
CA ALA A 152 11.62 -11.42 1.21
C ALA A 152 12.14 -11.59 2.64
N ASP A 153 13.20 -12.37 2.83
CA ASP A 153 13.85 -12.58 4.14
C ASP A 153 14.48 -11.28 4.67
N ILE A 154 15.10 -10.46 3.81
CA ILE A 154 15.61 -9.13 4.16
C ILE A 154 14.48 -8.24 4.67
N ALA A 155 13.41 -8.13 3.90
CA ALA A 155 12.27 -7.29 4.23
C ALA A 155 11.57 -7.75 5.52
N PHE A 156 11.43 -9.06 5.71
CA PHE A 156 10.80 -9.64 6.91
C PHE A 156 11.56 -9.31 8.19
N ASN A 157 12.88 -9.26 8.12
CA ASN A 157 13.75 -9.01 9.29
C ASN A 157 13.93 -7.52 9.60
N TYR A 158 13.60 -6.62 8.67
CA TYR A 158 13.76 -5.18 8.85
C TYR A 158 12.86 -4.62 9.96
N LYS A 159 13.41 -3.73 10.79
CA LYS A 159 12.69 -2.96 11.82
C LYS A 159 12.82 -1.47 11.58
N HIS A 160 11.76 -0.72 11.90
CA HIS A 160 11.76 0.73 11.77
C HIS A 160 12.92 1.36 12.57
N GLY A 161 13.68 2.22 11.91
CA GLY A 161 14.83 2.92 12.48
C GLY A 161 16.19 2.25 12.22
N GLU A 162 16.19 1.04 11.67
CA GLU A 162 17.40 0.40 11.14
C GLU A 162 17.75 0.99 9.78
N LYS A 163 19.04 0.85 9.38
CA LYS A 163 19.43 1.14 8.01
C LYS A 163 18.82 0.14 7.07
N LEU A 164 18.36 0.61 5.92
CA LEU A 164 17.89 -0.29 4.86
C LEU A 164 19.06 -1.13 4.34
N PRO A 165 18.88 -2.46 4.24
CA PRO A 165 19.95 -3.35 3.81
C PRO A 165 20.39 -3.03 2.38
N TYR A 166 21.71 -2.91 2.18
CA TYR A 166 22.30 -2.84 0.85
C TYR A 166 22.20 -4.20 0.17
N VAL A 167 21.84 -4.18 -1.09
CA VAL A 167 21.72 -5.38 -1.92
C VAL A 167 22.81 -5.40 -2.98
N GLU A 168 23.60 -6.46 -3.01
CA GLU A 168 24.48 -6.72 -4.15
C GLU A 168 23.66 -7.32 -5.30
N TYR A 169 23.36 -6.49 -6.28
CA TYR A 169 22.67 -6.93 -7.50
C TYR A 169 23.64 -7.63 -8.43
N THR A 170 23.17 -8.72 -9.04
CA THR A 170 23.95 -9.48 -10.02
C THR A 170 24.10 -8.70 -11.35
N GLU A 171 25.06 -9.12 -12.18
CA GLU A 171 25.23 -8.54 -13.53
C GLU A 171 23.96 -8.70 -14.38
N GLU A 172 23.26 -9.82 -14.25
CA GLU A 172 22.00 -10.09 -14.95
C GLU A 172 20.87 -9.16 -14.49
N GLU A 173 20.75 -8.92 -13.17
CA GLU A 173 19.80 -7.97 -12.59
C GLU A 173 20.11 -6.55 -13.05
N THR A 174 21.36 -6.14 -13.01
CA THR A 174 21.80 -4.81 -13.49
C THR A 174 21.57 -4.64 -14.98
N LYS A 175 21.80 -5.67 -15.78
CA LYS A 175 21.51 -5.64 -17.23
C LYS A 175 19.99 -5.49 -17.50
N THR A 176 19.17 -6.19 -16.73
CA THR A 176 17.70 -6.08 -16.83
C THR A 176 17.24 -4.66 -16.52
N TRP A 177 17.73 -4.09 -15.40
CA TRP A 177 17.52 -2.69 -15.05
C TRP A 177 17.92 -1.74 -16.18
N GLY A 178 19.14 -1.90 -16.73
CA GLY A 178 19.66 -1.04 -17.80
C GLY A 178 18.79 -1.03 -19.05
N ILE A 179 18.18 -2.17 -19.39
CA ILE A 179 17.22 -2.24 -20.51
C ILE A 179 15.99 -1.38 -20.20
N VAL A 180 15.42 -1.51 -19.01
CA VAL A 180 14.24 -0.74 -18.57
C VAL A 180 14.58 0.75 -18.51
N PHE A 181 15.64 1.11 -17.82
CA PHE A 181 16.12 2.48 -17.64
C PHE A 181 16.32 3.20 -18.98
N ARG A 182 17.04 2.59 -19.91
CA ARG A 182 17.32 3.16 -21.25
C ARG A 182 16.07 3.40 -22.09
N ASN A 183 15.07 2.52 -21.97
CA ASN A 183 13.85 2.67 -22.76
C ASN A 183 12.94 3.76 -22.17
N LEU A 184 12.75 3.77 -20.85
CA LEU A 184 11.86 4.73 -20.18
C LEU A 184 12.42 6.16 -20.19
N THR A 185 13.71 6.34 -19.95
CA THR A 185 14.33 7.68 -19.93
C THR A 185 14.23 8.42 -21.25
N LYS A 186 14.08 7.72 -22.38
CA LYS A 186 13.81 8.35 -23.68
C LYS A 186 12.43 9.00 -23.74
N LEU A 187 11.45 8.45 -23.02
CA LEU A 187 10.07 8.94 -23.03
C LEU A 187 9.82 10.03 -22.00
N TYR A 188 10.51 10.02 -20.86
CA TYR A 188 10.21 10.91 -19.73
C TYR A 188 10.13 12.39 -20.13
N LYS A 189 11.06 12.86 -20.96
CA LYS A 189 11.11 14.27 -21.38
C LYS A 189 9.80 14.76 -22.03
N THR A 190 9.10 13.88 -22.74
CA THR A 190 7.88 14.21 -23.49
C THR A 190 6.60 13.72 -22.86
N HIS A 191 6.65 12.63 -22.07
CA HIS A 191 5.48 11.96 -21.53
C HIS A 191 5.28 12.19 -20.03
N ALA A 192 6.36 12.31 -19.26
CA ALA A 192 6.27 12.52 -17.82
C ALA A 192 5.95 13.99 -17.46
N CYS A 193 5.33 14.17 -16.32
CA CYS A 193 5.03 15.49 -15.77
C CYS A 193 6.29 16.30 -15.45
N ARG A 194 6.13 17.60 -15.30
CA ARG A 194 7.22 18.56 -15.03
C ARG A 194 7.95 18.23 -13.73
N GLU A 195 7.23 17.82 -12.68
CA GLU A 195 7.76 17.49 -11.37
C GLU A 195 8.69 16.27 -11.46
N HIS A 196 8.28 15.21 -12.18
CA HIS A 196 9.14 14.07 -12.47
C HIS A 196 10.41 14.50 -13.22
N ASN A 197 10.26 15.27 -14.29
CA ASN A 197 11.40 15.75 -15.09
C ASN A 197 12.34 16.69 -14.31
N HIS A 198 11.85 17.36 -13.28
CA HIS A 198 12.67 18.16 -12.36
C HIS A 198 13.45 17.28 -11.36
N VAL A 199 12.80 16.28 -10.77
CA VAL A 199 13.42 15.45 -9.74
C VAL A 199 14.35 14.39 -10.31
N PHE A 200 14.05 13.81 -11.47
CA PHE A 200 14.79 12.69 -12.02
C PHE A 200 16.30 12.96 -12.21
N PRO A 201 16.76 14.13 -12.71
CA PRO A 201 18.18 14.48 -12.71
C PRO A 201 18.82 14.53 -11.32
N LEU A 202 18.08 14.98 -10.29
CA LEU A 202 18.58 15.02 -8.92
C LEU A 202 18.81 13.61 -8.36
N LEU A 203 17.96 12.63 -8.73
CA LEU A 203 18.16 11.21 -8.38
C LEU A 203 19.38 10.62 -9.10
N ILE A 204 19.66 11.03 -10.34
CA ILE A 204 20.89 10.64 -11.04
C ILE A 204 22.11 11.13 -10.26
N ASP A 205 22.12 12.39 -9.85
CA ASP A 205 23.27 13.02 -9.19
C ASP A 205 23.47 12.54 -7.76
N ASN A 206 22.38 12.29 -6.99
CA ASN A 206 22.45 12.01 -5.57
C ASN A 206 22.28 10.54 -5.19
N CYS A 207 21.57 9.73 -6.02
CA CYS A 207 21.24 8.34 -5.71
C CYS A 207 21.81 7.33 -6.72
N ALA A 208 22.73 7.78 -7.58
CA ALA A 208 23.41 6.95 -8.58
C ALA A 208 22.46 6.20 -9.54
N TYR A 209 21.37 6.86 -9.97
CA TYR A 209 20.52 6.35 -11.04
C TYR A 209 21.29 6.32 -12.36
N ARG A 210 21.70 5.16 -12.79
CA ARG A 210 22.45 4.96 -14.03
C ARG A 210 22.02 3.68 -14.69
N GLU A 211 22.27 3.56 -15.99
CA GLU A 211 21.96 2.36 -16.78
C GLU A 211 22.71 1.11 -16.26
N ASP A 212 23.89 1.30 -15.71
CA ASP A 212 24.79 0.25 -15.22
C ASP A 212 24.75 0.06 -13.70
N ASN A 213 23.78 0.68 -13.01
CA ASN A 213 23.65 0.60 -11.56
C ASN A 213 22.21 0.70 -11.09
N ILE A 214 21.76 -0.29 -10.29
CA ILE A 214 20.49 -0.24 -9.58
C ILE A 214 20.67 0.56 -8.28
N PRO A 215 19.95 1.69 -8.08
CA PRO A 215 20.07 2.48 -6.85
C PRO A 215 19.71 1.68 -5.61
N GLN A 216 20.36 2.00 -4.49
CA GLN A 216 20.04 1.39 -3.21
C GLN A 216 18.86 2.06 -2.55
N LEU A 217 17.95 1.29 -1.94
CA LEU A 217 16.78 1.86 -1.24
C LEU A 217 17.18 2.82 -0.12
N GLU A 218 18.28 2.57 0.58
CA GLU A 218 18.79 3.45 1.64
C GLU A 218 19.11 4.84 1.12
N ASP A 219 19.82 4.93 -0.03
CA ASP A 219 20.24 6.21 -0.60
C ASP A 219 19.02 7.00 -1.09
N VAL A 220 18.10 6.31 -1.77
CA VAL A 220 16.84 6.91 -2.25
C VAL A 220 15.96 7.32 -1.08
N SER A 221 15.83 6.50 -0.03
CA SER A 221 15.05 6.81 1.16
C SER A 221 15.57 8.05 1.88
N ASN A 222 16.90 8.19 2.02
CA ASN A 222 17.51 9.38 2.62
C ASN A 222 17.25 10.62 1.77
N PHE A 223 17.38 10.54 0.45
CA PHE A 223 17.06 11.63 -0.47
C PHE A 223 15.58 12.06 -0.34
N LEU A 224 14.64 11.12 -0.35
CA LEU A 224 13.22 11.42 -0.19
C LEU A 224 12.92 12.05 1.18
N LYS A 225 13.57 11.56 2.23
CA LYS A 225 13.45 12.10 3.59
C LYS A 225 13.85 13.57 3.65
N ASP A 226 14.94 13.93 3.01
CA ASP A 226 15.44 15.31 2.95
C ASP A 226 14.51 16.21 2.11
N CYS A 227 13.91 15.69 1.04
CA CYS A 227 13.00 16.46 0.17
C CYS A 227 11.62 16.68 0.80
N THR A 228 11.01 15.62 1.33
CA THR A 228 9.57 15.63 1.70
C THR A 228 9.26 14.93 3.01
N GLY A 229 10.23 14.27 3.63
CA GLY A 229 10.02 13.41 4.79
C GLY A 229 9.50 12.01 4.45
N PHE A 230 9.30 11.67 3.17
CA PHE A 230 9.01 10.30 2.77
C PHE A 230 10.23 9.40 3.00
N THR A 231 9.97 8.17 3.42
CA THR A 231 10.98 7.13 3.58
C THR A 231 10.50 5.85 2.92
N LEU A 232 11.44 5.05 2.45
CA LEU A 232 11.15 3.73 1.91
C LEU A 232 11.24 2.68 3.02
N ARG A 233 10.44 1.64 2.88
CA ARG A 233 10.47 0.47 3.76
C ARG A 233 10.43 -0.79 2.91
N PRO A 234 11.37 -1.74 3.09
CA PRO A 234 11.34 -2.97 2.33
C PRO A 234 10.12 -3.80 2.73
N VAL A 235 9.48 -4.44 1.76
CA VAL A 235 8.31 -5.29 1.95
C VAL A 235 8.56 -6.69 1.40
N ALA A 236 8.13 -7.73 2.16
CA ALA A 236 8.36 -9.13 1.82
C ALA A 236 7.34 -9.69 0.81
N GLY A 237 6.27 -8.97 0.53
CA GLY A 237 5.20 -9.37 -0.37
C GLY A 237 4.04 -8.37 -0.34
N LEU A 238 2.89 -8.78 -0.87
CA LEU A 238 1.71 -7.93 -1.00
C LEU A 238 1.05 -7.68 0.37
N LEU A 239 0.89 -6.42 0.74
CA LEU A 239 0.14 -5.97 1.91
C LEU A 239 -1.35 -5.85 1.60
N SER A 240 -2.19 -5.86 2.65
CA SER A 240 -3.57 -5.44 2.52
C SER A 240 -3.64 -3.95 2.11
N SER A 241 -4.70 -3.55 1.38
CA SER A 241 -4.89 -2.13 1.04
C SER A 241 -4.90 -1.24 2.27
N ARG A 242 -5.51 -1.69 3.37
CA ARG A 242 -5.54 -0.97 4.66
C ARG A 242 -4.13 -0.73 5.21
N ASP A 243 -3.29 -1.75 5.24
CA ASP A 243 -1.94 -1.66 5.80
C ASP A 243 -1.02 -0.82 4.90
N PHE A 244 -1.14 -1.00 3.59
CA PHE A 244 -0.38 -0.23 2.62
C PHE A 244 -0.72 1.27 2.71
N LEU A 245 -2.01 1.63 2.69
CA LEU A 245 -2.45 3.02 2.80
C LEU A 245 -2.09 3.63 4.16
N ALA A 246 -2.14 2.85 5.25
CA ALA A 246 -1.72 3.34 6.56
C ALA A 246 -0.25 3.78 6.59
N GLY A 247 0.64 3.13 5.82
CA GLY A 247 2.03 3.55 5.67
C GLY A 247 2.15 4.96 5.11
N LEU A 248 1.33 5.32 4.11
CA LEU A 248 1.36 6.65 3.49
C LEU A 248 1.01 7.77 4.49
N ALA A 249 0.16 7.50 5.49
CA ALA A 249 -0.16 8.47 6.54
C ALA A 249 1.08 8.93 7.32
N PHE A 250 2.10 8.07 7.42
CA PHE A 250 3.38 8.35 8.07
C PHE A 250 4.48 8.78 7.09
N ARG A 251 4.14 8.99 5.83
CA ARG A 251 5.11 9.19 4.73
C ARG A 251 6.09 8.02 4.61
N VAL A 252 5.59 6.80 4.78
CA VAL A 252 6.33 5.56 4.55
C VAL A 252 5.74 4.86 3.32
N PHE A 253 6.59 4.59 2.35
CA PHE A 253 6.24 3.83 1.17
C PHE A 253 6.87 2.43 1.25
N HIS A 254 6.03 1.41 1.17
CA HIS A 254 6.47 0.01 1.17
C HIS A 254 6.96 -0.37 -0.21
N SER A 255 8.24 -0.69 -0.32
CA SER A 255 8.95 -0.90 -1.59
C SER A 255 9.52 -2.31 -1.70
N THR A 256 9.39 -2.91 -2.85
CA THR A 256 10.09 -4.16 -3.19
C THR A 256 11.54 -3.87 -3.57
N GLN A 257 12.42 -4.90 -3.40
CA GLN A 257 13.85 -4.80 -3.77
C GLN A 257 14.24 -5.76 -4.87
N TYR A 258 13.40 -6.75 -5.20
CA TYR A 258 13.66 -7.66 -6.32
C TYR A 258 13.41 -6.98 -7.67
N ILE A 259 14.01 -7.53 -8.71
CA ILE A 259 13.80 -7.10 -10.10
C ILE A 259 13.02 -8.16 -10.87
N ARG A 260 12.27 -7.72 -11.89
CA ARG A 260 11.55 -8.60 -12.83
C ARG A 260 12.44 -9.61 -13.51
N HIS A 261 11.84 -10.69 -14.00
CA HIS A 261 12.59 -11.77 -14.64
C HIS A 261 13.28 -11.31 -15.94
N PRO A 262 14.56 -11.66 -16.17
CA PRO A 262 15.36 -11.17 -17.30
C PRO A 262 14.85 -11.59 -18.67
N SER A 263 14.02 -12.63 -18.76
CA SER A 263 13.43 -13.07 -20.03
C SER A 263 12.43 -12.08 -20.62
N ARG A 264 11.83 -11.19 -19.79
CA ARG A 264 10.85 -10.19 -20.21
C ARG A 264 11.12 -8.85 -19.53
N PRO A 265 12.22 -8.15 -19.85
CA PRO A 265 12.64 -6.95 -19.12
C PRO A 265 11.66 -5.78 -19.25
N LEU A 266 10.84 -5.72 -20.27
CA LEU A 266 9.84 -4.65 -20.46
C LEU A 266 8.44 -5.01 -19.96
N TYR A 267 8.28 -6.18 -19.30
CA TYR A 267 7.01 -6.62 -18.74
C TYR A 267 7.21 -7.21 -17.34
N THR A 268 6.31 -6.87 -16.44
CA THR A 268 6.18 -7.52 -15.13
C THR A 268 4.72 -7.58 -14.74
N PRO A 269 4.22 -8.72 -14.23
CA PRO A 269 2.84 -8.84 -13.71
C PRO A 269 2.69 -8.22 -12.31
N GLU A 270 3.79 -7.85 -11.66
CA GLU A 270 3.82 -7.35 -10.28
C GLU A 270 4.82 -6.21 -10.11
N PRO A 271 4.67 -5.35 -9.09
CA PRO A 271 5.65 -4.32 -8.78
C PRO A 271 7.02 -4.92 -8.50
N ASP A 272 8.07 -4.32 -9.06
CA ASP A 272 9.47 -4.67 -8.86
C ASP A 272 10.31 -3.41 -8.60
N VAL A 273 11.60 -3.55 -8.32
CA VAL A 273 12.47 -2.41 -8.03
C VAL A 273 12.51 -1.37 -9.17
N CYS A 274 12.28 -1.76 -10.42
CA CYS A 274 12.16 -0.81 -11.53
C CYS A 274 10.89 0.05 -11.36
N HIS A 275 9.77 -0.56 -11.03
CA HIS A 275 8.52 0.14 -10.76
C HIS A 275 8.66 1.09 -9.56
N GLU A 276 9.28 0.63 -8.47
CA GLU A 276 9.44 1.43 -7.27
C GLU A 276 10.35 2.66 -7.49
N LEU A 277 11.51 2.44 -8.09
CA LEU A 277 12.53 3.48 -8.21
C LEU A 277 12.33 4.41 -9.41
N LEU A 278 11.83 3.91 -10.54
CA LEU A 278 11.58 4.75 -11.73
C LEU A 278 10.17 5.36 -11.72
N GLY A 279 9.21 4.66 -11.12
CA GLY A 279 7.81 5.09 -11.06
C GLY A 279 7.50 5.94 -9.84
N HIS A 280 7.61 5.39 -8.63
CA HIS A 280 7.17 6.05 -7.39
C HIS A 280 8.17 7.07 -6.85
N ALA A 281 9.43 6.70 -6.70
CA ALA A 281 10.42 7.48 -5.99
C ALA A 281 10.56 8.94 -6.51
N PRO A 282 10.58 9.22 -7.82
CA PRO A 282 10.72 10.60 -8.28
C PRO A 282 9.62 11.52 -7.77
N LEU A 283 8.38 11.08 -7.75
CA LEU A 283 7.26 11.93 -7.35
C LEU A 283 7.12 12.08 -5.84
N PHE A 284 7.54 11.09 -5.06
CA PHE A 284 7.59 11.26 -3.60
C PHE A 284 8.59 12.32 -3.14
N ALA A 285 9.51 12.75 -3.99
CA ALA A 285 10.39 13.89 -3.73
C ALA A 285 9.71 15.25 -3.98
N ASP A 286 8.56 15.29 -4.68
CA ASP A 286 7.79 16.53 -4.86
C ASP A 286 6.89 16.80 -3.64
N PRO A 287 6.96 18.00 -3.02
CA PRO A 287 6.21 18.31 -1.82
C PRO A 287 4.69 18.26 -1.99
N ALA A 288 4.15 18.68 -3.13
CA ALA A 288 2.71 18.70 -3.38
C ALA A 288 2.17 17.27 -3.57
N PHE A 289 2.90 16.45 -4.34
CA PHE A 289 2.56 15.03 -4.52
C PHE A 289 2.69 14.24 -3.22
N ALA A 290 3.75 14.49 -2.43
CA ALA A 290 3.94 13.85 -1.12
C ALA A 290 2.79 14.15 -0.15
N GLN A 291 2.32 15.41 -0.10
CA GLN A 291 1.17 15.79 0.69
C GLN A 291 -0.11 15.14 0.18
N PHE A 292 -0.34 15.14 -1.13
CA PHE A 292 -1.50 14.47 -1.74
C PHE A 292 -1.54 12.97 -1.38
N SER A 293 -0.43 12.28 -1.53
CA SER A 293 -0.32 10.85 -1.20
C SER A 293 -0.55 10.58 0.30
N GLN A 294 -0.03 11.45 1.17
CA GLN A 294 -0.25 11.37 2.62
C GLN A 294 -1.72 11.56 2.99
N GLU A 295 -2.47 12.44 2.30
CA GLU A 295 -3.90 12.63 2.57
C GLU A 295 -4.72 11.37 2.28
N ILE A 296 -4.37 10.59 1.26
CA ILE A 296 -4.99 9.28 1.00
C ILE A 296 -4.74 8.35 2.20
N GLY A 297 -3.50 8.33 2.71
CA GLY A 297 -3.14 7.55 3.89
C GLY A 297 -3.90 7.99 5.15
N LEU A 298 -3.96 9.29 5.43
CA LEU A 298 -4.68 9.84 6.59
C LEU A 298 -6.19 9.56 6.50
N ALA A 299 -6.77 9.62 5.30
CA ALA A 299 -8.16 9.27 5.07
C ALA A 299 -8.45 7.79 5.39
N SER A 300 -7.49 6.89 5.22
CA SER A 300 -7.66 5.46 5.45
C SER A 300 -7.70 5.07 6.94
N LEU A 301 -7.12 5.90 7.83
CA LEU A 301 -6.98 5.55 9.25
C LEU A 301 -8.34 5.49 9.94
N GLY A 302 -8.71 4.30 10.42
CA GLY A 302 -10.00 4.06 11.05
C GLY A 302 -11.21 4.08 10.11
N ALA A 303 -11.01 4.13 8.81
CA ALA A 303 -12.09 4.08 7.82
C ALA A 303 -12.71 2.67 7.72
N PRO A 304 -14.02 2.54 7.47
CA PRO A 304 -14.68 1.28 7.14
C PRO A 304 -14.07 0.63 5.88
N ASP A 305 -14.24 -0.69 5.74
CA ASP A 305 -13.60 -1.46 4.64
C ASP A 305 -14.04 -1.02 3.24
N ASP A 306 -15.29 -0.67 3.06
CA ASP A 306 -15.81 -0.14 1.79
C ASP A 306 -15.14 1.18 1.38
N TYR A 307 -14.80 2.04 2.36
CA TYR A 307 -14.02 3.24 2.10
C TYR A 307 -12.54 2.95 1.86
N ILE A 308 -11.97 1.92 2.48
CA ILE A 308 -10.61 1.46 2.17
C ILE A 308 -10.50 1.02 0.70
N GLU A 309 -11.48 0.25 0.20
CA GLU A 309 -11.53 -0.16 -1.20
C GLU A 309 -11.60 1.05 -2.15
N ARG A 310 -12.44 2.03 -1.83
CA ARG A 310 -12.55 3.27 -2.60
C ARG A 310 -11.28 4.13 -2.56
N LEU A 311 -10.62 4.22 -1.42
CA LEU A 311 -9.35 4.93 -1.27
C LEU A 311 -8.22 4.22 -2.01
N ALA A 312 -8.18 2.89 -1.97
CA ALA A 312 -7.25 2.09 -2.76
C ALA A 312 -7.48 2.28 -4.28
N THR A 313 -8.73 2.39 -4.70
CA THR A 313 -9.07 2.71 -6.09
C THR A 313 -8.65 4.14 -6.47
N CYS A 314 -8.83 5.11 -5.58
CA CYS A 314 -8.29 6.46 -5.80
C CYS A 314 -6.77 6.47 -5.91
N PHE A 315 -6.07 5.71 -5.05
CA PHE A 315 -4.62 5.51 -5.14
C PHE A 315 -4.23 4.91 -6.50
N TRP A 316 -4.95 3.88 -6.95
CA TRP A 316 -4.73 3.24 -8.25
C TRP A 316 -4.81 4.23 -9.41
N PHE A 317 -5.88 5.01 -9.48
CA PHE A 317 -6.08 5.95 -10.59
C PHE A 317 -5.36 7.30 -10.43
N THR A 318 -4.55 7.46 -9.39
CA THR A 318 -3.72 8.65 -9.19
C THR A 318 -2.25 8.26 -9.04
N VAL A 319 -1.83 7.77 -7.88
CA VAL A 319 -0.43 7.47 -7.60
C VAL A 319 0.13 6.39 -8.53
N GLU A 320 -0.70 5.42 -8.96
CA GLU A 320 -0.28 4.36 -9.88
C GLU A 320 -0.48 4.72 -11.36
N TYR A 321 -1.64 5.25 -11.75
CA TYR A 321 -2.02 5.44 -13.15
C TYR A 321 -2.54 6.86 -13.46
N GLY A 322 -2.15 7.83 -12.66
CA GLY A 322 -2.64 9.19 -12.79
C GLY A 322 -2.02 10.00 -13.93
N LEU A 323 -2.85 10.88 -14.50
CA LEU A 323 -2.47 11.88 -15.48
C LEU A 323 -2.72 13.28 -14.92
N CYS A 324 -1.98 14.28 -15.40
CA CYS A 324 -2.18 15.69 -15.02
C CYS A 324 -2.15 16.62 -16.23
N ARG A 325 -2.79 17.81 -16.07
CA ARG A 325 -2.76 18.88 -17.07
C ARG A 325 -1.58 19.81 -16.78
N GLN A 326 -0.73 20.00 -17.76
CA GLN A 326 0.39 20.94 -17.68
C GLN A 326 0.59 21.64 -19.02
N ASP A 327 0.60 22.97 -19.02
CA ASP A 327 0.85 23.81 -20.19
C ASP A 327 -0.08 23.49 -21.39
N GLY A 328 -1.31 23.08 -21.13
CA GLY A 328 -2.31 22.68 -22.13
C GLY A 328 -2.19 21.25 -22.65
N GLU A 329 -1.23 20.48 -22.16
CA GLU A 329 -1.02 19.07 -22.52
C GLU A 329 -1.35 18.14 -21.35
N ILE A 330 -1.57 16.87 -21.65
CA ILE A 330 -1.69 15.80 -20.66
C ILE A 330 -0.33 15.15 -20.46
N LYS A 331 0.06 14.95 -19.20
CA LYS A 331 1.32 14.30 -18.81
C LYS A 331 1.06 13.20 -17.79
N ALA A 332 1.91 12.17 -17.83
CA ALA A 332 1.84 11.05 -16.88
C ALA A 332 2.59 11.37 -15.59
N TYR A 333 1.97 11.01 -14.46
CA TYR A 333 2.64 11.03 -13.18
C TYR A 333 2.48 9.70 -12.39
N GLY A 334 1.57 8.84 -12.81
CA GLY A 334 1.36 7.55 -12.16
C GLY A 334 2.56 6.63 -12.30
N ALA A 335 2.94 5.95 -11.22
CA ALA A 335 4.13 5.10 -11.17
C ALA A 335 4.04 3.90 -12.13
N GLY A 336 2.85 3.30 -12.27
CA GLY A 336 2.59 2.24 -13.24
C GLY A 336 2.85 2.68 -14.68
N LEU A 337 2.50 3.94 -15.00
CA LEU A 337 2.79 4.54 -16.30
C LEU A 337 4.28 4.81 -16.48
N LEU A 338 4.90 5.46 -15.49
CA LEU A 338 6.32 5.87 -15.54
C LEU A 338 7.30 4.68 -15.51
N SER A 339 6.84 3.48 -15.16
CA SER A 339 7.63 2.25 -15.13
C SER A 339 7.28 1.23 -16.21
N SER A 340 6.29 1.54 -17.06
CA SER A 340 5.82 0.68 -18.16
C SER A 340 5.98 1.40 -19.51
N PHE A 341 6.92 0.95 -20.33
CA PHE A 341 7.20 1.57 -21.63
C PHE A 341 5.97 1.65 -22.53
N GLY A 342 5.26 0.53 -22.70
CA GLY A 342 4.12 0.47 -23.61
C GLY A 342 2.90 1.22 -23.09
N GLU A 343 2.64 1.20 -21.78
CA GLU A 343 1.49 1.88 -21.20
C GLU A 343 1.70 3.39 -21.09
N LEU A 344 2.96 3.83 -20.92
CA LEU A 344 3.31 5.26 -20.95
C LEU A 344 3.00 5.90 -22.31
N GLU A 345 3.24 5.19 -23.42
CA GLU A 345 2.85 5.65 -24.76
C GLU A 345 1.32 5.54 -24.96
N TYR A 346 0.71 4.43 -24.47
CA TYR A 346 -0.70 4.16 -24.64
C TYR A 346 -1.59 5.19 -23.94
N CYS A 347 -1.28 5.54 -22.68
CA CYS A 347 -2.11 6.44 -21.86
C CYS A 347 -2.23 7.86 -22.42
N LEU A 348 -1.29 8.31 -23.25
CA LEU A 348 -1.29 9.62 -23.92
C LEU A 348 -1.78 9.55 -25.37
N SER A 349 -2.19 8.37 -25.84
CA SER A 349 -2.79 8.20 -27.17
C SER A 349 -4.30 8.57 -27.12
N ASP A 350 -4.95 8.51 -28.28
CA ASP A 350 -6.40 8.72 -28.44
C ASP A 350 -7.25 7.48 -28.11
N LYS A 351 -6.62 6.38 -27.65
CA LYS A 351 -7.31 5.09 -27.43
C LYS A 351 -8.05 5.02 -26.10
N PRO A 352 -7.45 5.35 -24.95
CA PRO A 352 -8.13 5.26 -23.66
C PRO A 352 -9.09 6.42 -23.43
N GLU A 353 -10.11 6.17 -22.62
CA GLU A 353 -10.98 7.25 -22.14
C GLU A 353 -10.25 8.07 -21.05
N LEU A 354 -10.36 9.41 -21.14
CA LEU A 354 -9.84 10.32 -20.12
C LEU A 354 -11.01 10.94 -19.35
N ARG A 355 -10.95 10.87 -18.01
CA ARG A 355 -11.93 11.46 -17.11
C ARG A 355 -11.25 12.38 -16.10
N GLU A 356 -11.98 13.35 -15.57
CA GLU A 356 -11.48 14.18 -14.47
C GLU A 356 -11.44 13.39 -13.17
N PHE A 357 -10.37 13.58 -12.39
CA PHE A 357 -10.25 12.99 -11.07
C PHE A 357 -11.25 13.61 -10.12
N GLU A 358 -12.19 12.77 -9.65
CA GLU A 358 -13.18 13.10 -8.62
C GLU A 358 -13.29 11.90 -7.68
N PRO A 359 -12.77 12.01 -6.44
CA PRO A 359 -12.62 10.85 -5.54
C PRO A 359 -13.87 10.02 -5.33
N SER A 360 -15.04 10.68 -5.20
CA SER A 360 -16.33 10.02 -5.01
C SER A 360 -16.73 9.12 -6.19
N LYS A 361 -16.34 9.50 -7.42
CA LYS A 361 -16.63 8.75 -8.65
C LYS A 361 -15.48 7.81 -9.00
N THR A 362 -14.24 8.31 -8.88
CA THR A 362 -13.03 7.54 -9.17
C THR A 362 -12.93 6.31 -8.27
N GLY A 363 -13.29 6.43 -6.99
CA GLY A 363 -13.27 5.32 -6.03
C GLY A 363 -14.26 4.19 -6.31
N GLU A 364 -15.18 4.37 -7.25
CA GLU A 364 -16.15 3.33 -7.68
C GLU A 364 -15.80 2.70 -9.03
N GLN A 365 -14.73 3.20 -9.69
CA GLN A 365 -14.31 2.70 -11.00
C GLN A 365 -13.66 1.33 -10.90
N LYS A 366 -14.19 0.35 -11.63
CA LYS A 366 -13.55 -0.95 -11.80
C LYS A 366 -12.38 -0.86 -12.77
N TYR A 367 -11.34 -1.63 -12.54
CA TYR A 367 -10.12 -1.62 -13.35
C TYR A 367 -9.55 -3.03 -13.54
N PRO A 368 -8.93 -3.32 -14.70
CA PRO A 368 -8.12 -4.52 -14.90
C PRO A 368 -6.77 -4.35 -14.22
N ILE A 369 -6.12 -5.46 -13.82
CA ILE A 369 -4.78 -5.44 -13.20
C ILE A 369 -3.70 -5.85 -14.20
N THR A 370 -4.02 -6.74 -15.14
CA THR A 370 -3.06 -7.36 -16.08
C THR A 370 -3.11 -6.81 -17.49
N GLU A 371 -3.99 -5.85 -17.75
CA GLU A 371 -4.16 -5.19 -19.04
C GLU A 371 -4.00 -3.67 -18.88
N TYR A 372 -3.71 -2.97 -19.97
CA TYR A 372 -3.70 -1.50 -19.99
C TYR A 372 -5.05 -0.95 -19.56
N GLN A 373 -5.01 0.14 -18.80
CA GLN A 373 -6.23 0.72 -18.29
C GLN A 373 -7.10 1.27 -19.43
N PRO A 374 -8.39 0.90 -19.52
CA PRO A 374 -9.29 1.45 -20.53
C PRO A 374 -9.69 2.90 -20.26
N VAL A 375 -9.52 3.36 -19.03
CA VAL A 375 -9.82 4.72 -18.58
C VAL A 375 -8.73 5.23 -17.64
N TYR A 376 -8.31 6.48 -17.81
CA TYR A 376 -7.40 7.18 -16.92
C TYR A 376 -8.05 8.44 -16.37
N PHE A 377 -7.61 8.86 -15.17
CA PHE A 377 -8.13 10.05 -14.52
C PHE A 377 -7.07 11.16 -14.54
N VAL A 378 -7.54 12.36 -14.87
CA VAL A 378 -6.71 13.55 -15.05
C VAL A 378 -6.93 14.51 -13.89
N SER A 379 -5.86 14.90 -13.22
CA SER A 379 -5.85 15.95 -12.20
C SER A 379 -5.38 17.28 -12.82
N ASP A 380 -5.96 18.40 -12.41
CA ASP A 380 -5.50 19.72 -12.86
C ASP A 380 -4.16 20.09 -12.22
N SER A 381 -3.96 19.72 -10.95
CA SER A 381 -2.68 19.81 -10.23
C SER A 381 -2.71 18.87 -9.01
N PHE A 382 -1.56 18.65 -8.37
CA PHE A 382 -1.49 17.87 -7.13
C PHE A 382 -2.17 18.57 -5.95
N GLU A 383 -2.13 19.90 -5.92
CA GLU A 383 -2.85 20.70 -4.92
C GLU A 383 -4.36 20.54 -5.07
N CYS A 384 -4.89 20.62 -6.31
CA CYS A 384 -6.30 20.41 -6.60
C CYS A 384 -6.73 18.97 -6.21
N ALA A 385 -5.93 17.96 -6.58
CA ALA A 385 -6.18 16.59 -6.21
C ALA A 385 -6.21 16.39 -4.68
N LYS A 386 -5.27 17.00 -3.95
CA LYS A 386 -5.23 17.01 -2.47
C LYS A 386 -6.49 17.63 -1.87
N GLU A 387 -6.92 18.82 -2.36
CA GLU A 387 -8.12 19.47 -1.87
C GLU A 387 -9.37 18.61 -2.08
N LYS A 388 -9.49 17.94 -3.23
CA LYS A 388 -10.57 17.00 -3.51
C LYS A 388 -10.53 15.80 -2.56
N MET A 389 -9.34 15.25 -2.28
CA MET A 389 -9.17 14.15 -1.33
C MET A 389 -9.54 14.56 0.11
N ILE A 390 -9.12 15.73 0.58
CA ILE A 390 -9.50 16.25 1.90
C ILE A 390 -11.04 16.40 2.01
N LYS A 391 -11.69 16.94 0.98
CA LYS A 391 -13.15 17.04 0.96
C LYS A 391 -13.81 15.66 1.01
N TYR A 392 -13.30 14.70 0.26
CA TYR A 392 -13.79 13.32 0.27
C TYR A 392 -13.54 12.64 1.62
N ALA A 393 -12.36 12.80 2.21
CA ALA A 393 -12.03 12.25 3.53
C ALA A 393 -13.00 12.70 4.63
N ASN A 394 -13.51 13.93 4.55
CA ASN A 394 -14.51 14.44 5.48
C ASN A 394 -15.90 13.79 5.34
N THR A 395 -16.15 13.04 4.29
CA THR A 395 -17.39 12.24 4.11
C THR A 395 -17.29 10.83 4.73
N ILE A 396 -16.08 10.39 5.09
CA ILE A 396 -15.86 9.06 5.66
C ILE A 396 -16.42 9.05 7.09
N PRO A 397 -17.32 8.09 7.44
CA PRO A 397 -17.95 8.04 8.73
C PRO A 397 -16.97 7.52 9.79
N ARG A 398 -16.35 8.42 10.54
CA ARG A 398 -15.51 8.11 11.70
C ARG A 398 -15.74 9.16 12.80
N PRO A 399 -15.72 8.78 14.08
CA PRO A 399 -16.10 9.66 15.20
C PRO A 399 -14.97 10.61 15.64
N PHE A 400 -13.89 10.75 14.87
CA PHE A 400 -12.72 11.58 15.19
C PHE A 400 -12.07 12.12 13.92
N GLY A 401 -11.28 13.17 14.08
CA GLY A 401 -10.29 13.61 13.08
C GLY A 401 -8.92 12.98 13.33
N VAL A 402 -8.04 13.03 12.34
CA VAL A 402 -6.64 12.64 12.48
C VAL A 402 -5.73 13.73 11.97
N ARG A 403 -4.56 13.86 12.59
CA ARG A 403 -3.49 14.75 12.16
C ARG A 403 -2.15 14.03 12.31
N TYR A 404 -1.29 14.17 11.33
CA TYR A 404 0.10 13.70 11.44
C TYR A 404 0.96 14.75 12.15
N ASN A 405 1.70 14.33 13.17
CA ASN A 405 2.68 15.15 13.85
C ASN A 405 4.09 14.76 13.35
N PRO A 406 4.75 15.62 12.54
CA PRO A 406 6.04 15.28 11.94
C PRO A 406 7.18 15.24 12.98
N TYR A 407 7.05 15.93 14.11
CA TYR A 407 8.09 15.97 15.15
C TYR A 407 8.19 14.65 15.93
N THR A 408 7.05 14.00 16.14
CA THR A 408 6.95 12.73 16.87
C THR A 408 6.72 11.53 15.98
N GLN A 409 6.51 11.76 14.69
CA GLN A 409 6.14 10.74 13.69
C GLN A 409 4.95 9.89 14.17
N SER A 410 3.92 10.59 14.67
CA SER A 410 2.73 9.97 15.24
C SER A 410 1.44 10.57 14.66
N ILE A 411 0.37 9.80 14.77
CA ILE A 411 -0.99 10.25 14.45
C ILE A 411 -1.65 10.76 15.72
N GLU A 412 -2.06 12.00 15.71
CA GLU A 412 -2.88 12.62 16.75
C GLU A 412 -4.35 12.38 16.41
N VAL A 413 -5.06 11.69 17.30
CA VAL A 413 -6.51 11.47 17.17
C VAL A 413 -7.23 12.65 17.82
N LEU A 414 -8.07 13.33 17.05
CA LEU A 414 -8.80 14.51 17.46
C LEU A 414 -10.26 14.12 17.78
N ASP A 415 -10.51 13.66 18.98
CA ASP A 415 -11.80 13.13 19.45
C ASP A 415 -12.42 13.91 20.60
N SER A 416 -11.74 14.94 21.10
CA SER A 416 -12.23 15.79 22.20
C SER A 416 -12.09 17.27 21.91
N LYS A 417 -13.09 18.05 22.33
CA LYS A 417 -13.11 19.51 22.14
C LYS A 417 -11.91 20.22 22.76
N PRO A 418 -11.49 19.94 24.03
CA PRO A 418 -10.32 20.60 24.62
C PRO A 418 -9.02 20.35 23.84
N GLN A 419 -8.83 19.15 23.30
CA GLN A 419 -7.67 18.80 22.51
C GLN A 419 -7.63 19.59 21.19
N ILE A 420 -8.78 19.72 20.52
CA ILE A 420 -8.91 20.49 19.29
C ILE A 420 -8.65 21.97 19.56
N GLU A 421 -9.21 22.53 20.63
CA GLU A 421 -9.01 23.93 21.03
C GLU A 421 -7.55 24.24 21.33
N ASN A 422 -6.85 23.33 22.04
CA ASN A 422 -5.43 23.48 22.32
C ASN A 422 -4.57 23.43 21.04
N LEU A 423 -4.88 22.50 20.12
CA LEU A 423 -4.21 22.43 18.82
C LEU A 423 -4.44 23.68 18.00
N MET A 424 -5.68 24.20 17.94
CA MET A 424 -6.02 25.46 17.25
C MET A 424 -5.23 26.63 17.81
N HIS A 425 -5.07 26.70 19.15
CA HIS A 425 -4.26 27.74 19.79
C HIS A 425 -2.80 27.66 19.34
N ASN A 426 -2.19 26.46 19.36
CA ASN A 426 -0.80 26.28 18.95
C ASN A 426 -0.58 26.68 17.47
N LEU A 427 -1.46 26.24 16.57
CA LEU A 427 -1.41 26.61 15.15
C LEU A 427 -1.60 28.12 14.93
N SER A 428 -2.45 28.77 15.74
CA SER A 428 -2.63 30.22 15.71
C SER A 428 -1.36 30.97 16.08
N MET A 429 -0.57 30.46 17.05
CA MET A 429 0.72 31.04 17.40
C MET A 429 1.76 30.90 16.29
N GLU A 430 1.82 29.74 15.62
CA GLU A 430 2.68 29.55 14.44
C GLU A 430 2.30 30.50 13.30
N PHE A 431 0.98 30.62 13.03
CA PHE A 431 0.46 31.55 12.03
C PHE A 431 0.84 33.01 12.36
N GLN A 432 0.81 33.40 13.63
CA GLN A 432 1.22 34.74 14.07
C GLN A 432 2.71 35.03 13.77
N VAL A 433 3.59 34.03 13.91
CA VAL A 433 5.01 34.14 13.54
C VAL A 433 5.16 34.43 12.04
N LEU A 434 4.45 33.66 11.18
CA LEU A 434 4.45 33.88 9.73
C LEU A 434 3.90 35.24 9.35
N HIS A 435 2.81 35.65 9.97
CA HIS A 435 2.20 36.96 9.73
C HIS A 435 3.16 38.12 10.10
N ASN A 436 3.89 38.00 11.22
CA ASN A 436 4.88 38.99 11.61
C ASN A 436 6.06 39.02 10.63
N ALA A 437 6.55 37.88 10.17
CA ALA A 437 7.60 37.79 9.15
C ALA A 437 7.15 38.46 7.83
N PHE A 438 5.91 38.21 7.40
CA PHE A 438 5.33 38.84 6.21
C PHE A 438 5.31 40.38 6.34
N LYS A 439 4.92 40.91 7.51
CA LYS A 439 4.93 42.39 7.77
C LYS A 439 6.33 42.98 7.66
N VAL A 440 7.36 42.25 8.06
CA VAL A 440 8.76 42.71 7.96
C VAL A 440 9.23 42.77 6.52
N LEU A 441 8.79 41.81 5.69
CA LEU A 441 9.15 41.72 4.26
C LEU A 441 8.30 42.63 3.36
N ALA A 442 7.13 43.06 3.82
CA ALA A 442 6.30 43.98 3.04
C ALA A 442 7.03 45.34 2.84
N PRO A 443 7.08 45.87 1.61
CA PRO A 443 7.74 47.14 1.37
C PRO A 443 7.12 48.24 2.29
N ARG A 444 7.97 48.94 3.03
CA ARG A 444 7.54 50.11 3.79
C ARG A 444 7.04 51.12 2.76
N LYS A 445 5.73 51.44 2.83
CA LYS A 445 5.13 52.50 2.03
C LYS A 445 5.70 53.85 2.46
#